data_c66321d29d5605a46c86cac63d208264
#
_entry.id   c66321d29d5605a46c86cac63d208264
#
_cell.length_a   1.000
_cell.length_b   1.000
_cell.length_c   1.000
_cell.angle_alpha   90.00
_cell.angle_beta   90.00
_cell.angle_gamma   90.00
#
_symmetry.space_group_name_H-M   'P 1'
#
loop_
_entity.id
_entity.type
_entity.pdbx_description
1 polymer ?
#
loop_
_entity_poly.entity_id
_entity_poly.type
_entity_poly.pdbx_seq_one_letter_code
_entity_poly.pdbx_strand_id
1 'polypeptide(L)'
;MRRTFFLMSFGIGAMMLAANQSQAQSGNCADHAQVVERLAERYGESRQSIGLSSDDAVVEVFASMDTGSWTITVTRPGGPTCLVAAGQAYEYLNEPLAYFDSQS
;
A
#
# COMPACT_ATOMS: atom_id res chain seq x y z
N MET A 1 18.97 -25.46 -23.21
CA MET A 1 19.63 -24.86 -22.20
C MET A 1 18.97 -23.70 -21.58
N ARG A 2 18.79 -22.67 -22.28
CA ARG A 2 18.15 -21.52 -21.77
C ARG A 2 16.79 -21.79 -21.27
N ARG A 3 16.08 -22.64 -21.90
CA ARG A 3 14.79 -22.96 -21.50
C ARG A 3 14.73 -23.61 -20.18
N THR A 4 15.60 -24.50 -19.90
CA THR A 4 15.65 -25.18 -18.68
C THR A 4 15.85 -24.25 -17.53
N PHE A 5 16.77 -23.32 -17.72
CA PHE A 5 17.03 -22.33 -16.83
C PHE A 5 15.84 -21.51 -16.49
N PHE A 6 15.05 -21.18 -17.45
CA PHE A 6 13.90 -20.45 -17.33
C PHE A 6 12.86 -21.18 -16.51
N LEU A 7 12.70 -22.43 -16.70
CA LEU A 7 11.76 -23.18 -15.96
C LEU A 7 12.09 -23.27 -14.50
N MET A 8 13.32 -23.39 -14.20
CA MET A 8 13.74 -23.42 -12.86
C MET A 8 13.43 -22.14 -12.15
N SER A 9 13.60 -21.09 -12.81
CA SER A 9 13.33 -19.79 -12.29
C SER A 9 11.89 -19.70 -11.92
N PHE A 10 11.03 -20.21 -12.67
CA PHE A 10 9.65 -20.17 -12.43
C PHE A 10 9.27 -20.92 -11.18
N GLY A 11 9.77 -22.08 -10.99
CA GLY A 11 9.47 -22.87 -9.84
C GLY A 11 9.90 -22.20 -8.57
N ILE A 12 11.07 -21.64 -8.60
CA ILE A 12 11.59 -20.98 -7.46
C ILE A 12 10.76 -19.74 -7.15
N GLY A 13 10.37 -19.05 -8.17
CA GLY A 13 9.58 -17.88 -8.00
C GLY A 13 8.27 -18.15 -7.31
N ALA A 14 7.63 -19.22 -7.65
CA ALA A 14 6.37 -19.54 -7.05
C ALA A 14 6.51 -19.84 -5.58
N MET A 15 7.54 -20.54 -5.21
CA MET A 15 7.74 -20.85 -3.84
C MET A 15 8.04 -19.62 -3.04
N MET A 16 8.80 -18.74 -3.60
CA MET A 16 9.15 -17.54 -2.92
C MET A 16 7.97 -16.65 -2.70
N LEU A 17 7.02 -16.67 -3.57
CA LEU A 17 5.83 -15.88 -3.40
C LEU A 17 5.05 -16.33 -2.18
N ALA A 18 4.90 -17.60 -1.99
CA ALA A 18 4.18 -18.10 -0.86
C ALA A 18 4.89 -17.73 0.44
N ALA A 19 6.19 -17.81 0.43
CA ALA A 19 6.93 -17.48 1.61
C ALA A 19 6.83 -15.99 1.90
N ASN A 20 6.82 -15.21 0.86
CA ASN A 20 6.74 -13.79 1.00
C ASN A 20 5.44 -13.34 1.57
N GLN A 21 4.38 -13.99 1.27
CA GLN A 21 3.13 -13.60 1.83
C GLN A 21 3.09 -13.72 3.33
N SER A 22 3.62 -14.80 3.83
CA SER A 22 3.68 -15.01 5.23
C SER A 22 4.54 -13.98 5.89
N GLN A 23 5.65 -13.67 5.29
CA GLN A 23 6.52 -12.69 5.84
C GLN A 23 6.02 -11.30 5.68
N ALA A 24 5.32 -11.04 4.63
CA ALA A 24 4.81 -9.72 4.38
C ALA A 24 3.85 -9.28 5.45
N GLN A 25 3.14 -10.20 6.07
CA GLN A 25 2.24 -9.82 7.11
C GLN A 25 2.96 -9.28 8.32
N SER A 26 4.14 -9.76 8.62
CA SER A 26 4.90 -9.19 9.70
C SER A 26 5.97 -8.25 9.19
N GLY A 27 6.49 -8.49 7.99
CA GLY A 27 7.51 -7.65 7.42
C GLY A 27 7.01 -6.37 6.81
N ASN A 28 5.71 -6.22 6.71
CA ASN A 28 5.10 -5.02 6.14
C ASN A 28 4.78 -3.98 7.17
N CYS A 29 5.27 -4.13 8.37
CA CYS A 29 5.02 -3.18 9.45
C CYS A 29 6.33 -2.58 9.90
N ALA A 30 6.30 -1.29 10.23
CA ALA A 30 7.48 -0.61 10.74
C ALA A 30 7.01 0.64 11.49
N ASP A 31 7.94 1.32 12.10
CA ASP A 31 7.65 2.56 12.76
C ASP A 31 7.04 3.56 11.78
N HIS A 32 6.05 4.30 12.22
CA HIS A 32 5.32 5.22 11.34
C HIS A 32 6.23 6.18 10.59
N ALA A 33 7.17 6.81 11.29
CA ALA A 33 8.06 7.75 10.64
C ALA A 33 8.91 7.08 9.55
N GLN A 34 9.31 5.85 9.78
CA GLN A 34 10.09 5.12 8.80
C GLN A 34 9.26 4.78 7.57
N VAL A 35 8.00 4.44 7.78
CA VAL A 35 7.13 4.11 6.66
C VAL A 35 6.90 5.36 5.80
N VAL A 36 6.57 6.47 6.44
CA VAL A 36 6.32 7.71 5.72
C VAL A 36 7.55 8.13 4.92
N GLU A 37 8.71 8.04 5.53
CA GLU A 37 9.94 8.42 4.87
C GLU A 37 10.26 7.51 3.70
N ARG A 38 10.07 6.21 3.87
CA ARG A 38 10.35 5.26 2.81
C ARG A 38 9.41 5.46 1.62
N LEU A 39 8.14 5.71 1.89
CA LEU A 39 7.20 5.96 0.80
C LEU A 39 7.57 7.23 0.05
N ALA A 40 8.00 8.24 0.76
CA ALA A 40 8.41 9.47 0.10
C ALA A 40 9.70 9.28 -0.71
N GLU A 41 10.69 8.66 -0.13
CA GLU A 41 11.99 8.56 -0.77
C GLU A 41 12.04 7.55 -1.89
N ARG A 42 11.40 6.41 -1.72
CA ARG A 42 11.49 5.37 -2.72
C ARG A 42 10.41 5.44 -3.78
N TYR A 43 9.26 5.93 -3.40
CA TYR A 43 8.12 5.91 -4.33
C TYR A 43 7.57 7.29 -4.62
N GLY A 44 8.11 8.32 -4.00
CA GLY A 44 7.62 9.67 -4.23
C GLY A 44 6.20 9.88 -3.76
N GLU A 45 5.75 9.07 -2.79
CA GLU A 45 4.38 9.14 -2.33
C GLU A 45 4.25 10.06 -1.14
N SER A 46 3.20 10.85 -1.14
CA SER A 46 2.88 11.71 -0.01
C SER A 46 1.47 11.43 0.44
N ARG A 47 1.16 11.77 1.68
CA ARG A 47 -0.14 11.46 2.26
C ARG A 47 -1.23 12.26 1.58
N GLN A 48 -2.25 11.58 1.11
CA GLN A 48 -3.36 12.20 0.42
C GLN A 48 -4.58 12.29 1.31
N SER A 49 -4.77 11.32 2.18
CA SER A 49 -5.92 11.33 3.07
C SER A 49 -5.63 10.53 4.32
N ILE A 50 -6.42 10.76 5.35
CA ILE A 50 -6.24 10.12 6.63
C ILE A 50 -7.60 9.97 7.28
N GLY A 51 -7.82 8.89 7.96
CA GLY A 51 -9.07 8.65 8.67
C GLY A 51 -8.84 7.80 9.89
N LEU A 52 -9.85 7.77 10.77
CA LEU A 52 -9.78 7.00 11.98
C LEU A 52 -10.87 5.95 11.93
N SER A 53 -10.49 4.71 12.11
CA SER A 53 -11.48 3.63 12.07
C SER A 53 -12.20 3.54 13.41
N SER A 54 -13.27 2.73 13.45
CA SER A 54 -14.07 2.63 14.67
C SER A 54 -13.32 2.01 15.83
N ASP A 55 -12.23 1.29 15.58
CA ASP A 55 -11.40 0.73 16.64
C ASP A 55 -10.14 1.56 16.84
N ASP A 56 -10.18 2.83 16.48
CA ASP A 56 -9.12 3.79 16.72
C ASP A 56 -7.82 3.53 15.94
N ALA A 57 -7.89 2.77 14.88
CA ALA A 57 -6.74 2.62 14.02
C ALA A 57 -6.70 3.78 13.03
N VAL A 58 -5.51 4.28 12.76
CA VAL A 58 -5.33 5.39 11.82
C VAL A 58 -5.10 4.80 10.44
N VAL A 59 -5.94 5.18 9.48
CA VAL A 59 -5.82 4.70 8.09
C VAL A 59 -5.31 5.87 7.26
N GLU A 60 -4.24 5.65 6.53
CA GLU A 60 -3.65 6.69 5.70
C GLU A 60 -3.48 6.20 4.28
N VAL A 61 -3.71 7.09 3.33
CA VAL A 61 -3.52 6.80 1.92
C VAL A 61 -2.40 7.69 1.42
N PHE A 62 -1.39 7.05 0.82
CA PHE A 62 -0.27 7.78 0.24
C PHE A 62 -0.27 7.54 -1.26
N ALA A 63 0.16 8.51 -2.03
CA ALA A 63 0.22 8.35 -3.47
C ALA A 63 1.21 9.31 -4.10
N SER A 64 1.71 8.93 -5.27
CA SER A 64 2.56 9.78 -6.09
C SER A 64 1.74 10.27 -7.26
N MET A 65 1.64 11.56 -7.42
CA MET A 65 0.93 12.13 -8.56
C MET A 65 1.75 12.00 -9.83
N ASP A 66 3.05 11.79 -9.70
CA ASP A 66 3.91 11.64 -10.87
C ASP A 66 3.82 10.25 -11.47
N THR A 67 3.83 9.23 -10.64
CA THR A 67 3.87 7.86 -11.13
C THR A 67 2.54 7.14 -11.01
N GLY A 68 1.67 7.61 -10.13
CA GLY A 68 0.41 6.94 -9.86
C GLY A 68 0.51 5.81 -8.86
N SER A 69 1.67 5.58 -8.27
CA SER A 69 1.77 4.53 -7.26
C SER A 69 1.07 4.98 -5.98
N TRP A 70 0.51 4.05 -5.25
CA TRP A 70 -0.21 4.38 -4.03
C TRP A 70 -0.12 3.24 -3.01
N THR A 71 -0.31 3.62 -1.74
CA THR A 71 -0.20 2.69 -0.62
C THR A 71 -1.21 3.09 0.45
N ILE A 72 -1.84 2.10 1.06
CA ILE A 72 -2.71 2.32 2.20
C ILE A 72 -2.06 1.70 3.42
N THR A 73 -2.00 2.44 4.51
CA THR A 73 -1.40 1.97 5.75
C THR A 73 -2.40 2.03 6.88
N VAL A 74 -2.19 1.18 7.87
CA VAL A 74 -3.01 1.16 9.08
C VAL A 74 -2.07 1.15 10.28
N THR A 75 -2.34 2.03 11.24
CA THR A 75 -1.56 2.11 12.47
C THR A 75 -2.50 2.00 13.65
N ARG A 76 -2.34 0.93 14.43
CA ARG A 76 -3.17 0.77 15.62
C ARG A 76 -2.56 1.52 16.78
N PRO A 77 -3.36 1.89 17.77
CA PRO A 77 -2.84 2.66 18.90
C PRO A 77 -1.66 1.94 19.54
N GLY A 78 -0.55 2.65 19.66
CA GLY A 78 0.65 2.10 20.27
C GLY A 78 1.37 1.04 19.45
N GLY A 79 0.93 0.80 18.23
CA GLY A 79 1.52 -0.23 17.41
C GLY A 79 2.27 0.31 16.23
N PRO A 80 2.83 -0.56 15.42
CA PRO A 80 3.55 -0.12 14.22
C PRO A 80 2.57 0.21 13.11
N THR A 81 3.09 0.80 12.06
CA THR A 81 2.32 1.11 10.87
C THR A 81 2.52 -0.03 9.87
N CYS A 82 1.42 -0.56 9.38
CA CYS A 82 1.47 -1.70 8.47
C CYS A 82 0.88 -1.32 7.12
N LEU A 83 1.49 -1.81 6.05
CA LEU A 83 0.97 -1.61 4.72
C LEU A 83 -0.09 -2.65 4.46
N VAL A 84 -1.27 -2.24 4.07
CA VAL A 84 -2.36 -3.18 3.84
C VAL A 84 -2.77 -3.27 2.38
N ALA A 85 -2.42 -2.29 1.56
CA ALA A 85 -2.73 -2.34 0.14
C ALA A 85 -1.80 -1.40 -0.60
N ALA A 86 -1.52 -1.71 -1.86
CA ALA A 86 -0.69 -0.86 -2.71
C ALA A 86 -1.02 -1.15 -4.15
N GLY A 87 -0.76 -0.22 -5.03
CA GLY A 87 -1.06 -0.41 -6.44
C GLY A 87 -0.56 0.73 -7.29
N GLN A 88 -1.14 0.84 -8.48
CA GLN A 88 -0.76 1.83 -9.46
C GLN A 88 -2.01 2.55 -9.94
N ALA A 89 -1.81 3.51 -10.78
CA ALA A 89 -2.89 4.24 -11.45
C ALA A 89 -3.83 4.96 -10.48
N TYR A 90 -3.24 5.56 -9.47
CA TYR A 90 -4.01 6.37 -8.53
C TYR A 90 -4.54 7.60 -9.24
N GLU A 91 -5.80 7.91 -9.00
CA GLU A 91 -6.41 9.12 -9.56
C GLU A 91 -7.09 9.90 -8.47
N TYR A 92 -6.86 11.19 -8.47
CA TYR A 92 -7.53 12.06 -7.54
C TYR A 92 -8.86 12.49 -8.16
N LEU A 93 -9.94 12.16 -7.50
CA LEU A 93 -11.26 12.48 -8.03
C LEU A 93 -11.76 13.79 -7.45
N ASN A 94 -12.38 14.57 -8.30
CA ASN A 94 -12.98 15.82 -7.88
C ASN A 94 -14.43 15.80 -8.30
N GLU A 95 -15.20 14.93 -7.68
CA GLU A 95 -16.58 14.69 -8.03
C GLU A 95 -17.50 15.30 -6.99
N PRO A 96 -18.68 15.74 -7.40
CA PRO A 96 -19.63 16.21 -6.41
C PRO A 96 -20.09 15.04 -5.55
N LEU A 97 -20.60 15.34 -4.39
CA LEU A 97 -21.08 14.30 -3.50
C LEU A 97 -22.32 13.64 -4.09
N ALA A 98 -22.35 12.33 -4.04
CA ALA A 98 -23.50 11.59 -4.54
C ALA A 98 -24.78 11.99 -3.81
N TYR A 99 -24.64 12.40 -2.58
CA TYR A 99 -25.75 12.87 -1.81
C TYR A 99 -26.48 14.03 -2.47
N PHE A 100 -25.75 14.93 -3.07
CA PHE A 100 -26.35 16.06 -3.75
C PHE A 100 -27.09 15.60 -4.99
N ASP A 101 -26.55 14.64 -5.68
CA ASP A 101 -27.18 14.12 -6.87
C ASP A 101 -28.50 13.47 -6.53
N SER A 102 -28.56 12.75 -5.46
CA SER A 102 -29.79 12.08 -5.11
C SER A 102 -30.84 13.01 -4.59
N GLN A 103 -30.48 14.18 -4.14
CA GLN A 103 -31.42 15.14 -3.69
C GLN A 103 -31.96 16.00 -4.80
N SER A 104 -31.27 16.05 -5.87
CA SER A 104 -31.73 16.80 -7.02
C SER A 104 -32.71 15.99 -7.83
#